data_fc7838b22f4a1733caa195dfe21a5820
#
_entry.id   fc7838b22f4a1733caa195dfe21a5820
#
_cell.length_a   1.000
_cell.length_b   1.000
_cell.length_c   1.000
_cell.angle_alpha   90.00
_cell.angle_beta   90.00
_cell.angle_gamma   90.00
#
_symmetry.space_group_name_H-M   'P 1'
#
loop_
_entity.id
_entity.type
_entity.pdbx_description
1 polymer ?
#
loop_
_entity_poly.entity_id
_entity_poly.type
_entity_poly.pdbx_seq_one_letter_code
_entity_poly.pdbx_strand_id
1 'polypeptide(L)'
;MIRCLVVIKSVRRELFRTARPSAVKPIRLGGYVIDEDVVRGIMAFTLLYFVLFGVATVFFVVDSLRVGYELSTLEAAGAAIATLGNIGPGFGSLGPFGSYAAFPPETKLVMVFLMWIGRLEIVPVLAVFTGAFWKR
;
A
#
# COMPACT_ATOMS: atom_id res chain seq x y z
N MET A 1 0.02 -13.84 -0.23
CA MET A 1 0.16 -14.44 -1.58
C MET A 1 -1.15 -14.53 -2.36
N ILE A 2 -2.25 -14.96 -1.76
CA ILE A 2 -3.56 -15.07 -2.45
C ILE A 2 -4.02 -13.74 -3.05
N ARG A 3 -3.86 -12.61 -2.35
CA ARG A 3 -4.23 -11.26 -2.81
C ARG A 3 -3.52 -10.88 -4.12
N CYS A 4 -2.20 -11.13 -4.23
CA CYS A 4 -1.44 -10.84 -5.46
C CYS A 4 -1.95 -11.66 -6.66
N LEU A 5 -2.28 -12.93 -6.44
CA LEU A 5 -2.85 -13.79 -7.50
C LEU A 5 -4.22 -13.29 -7.96
N VAL A 6 -5.06 -12.81 -7.02
CA VAL A 6 -6.36 -12.22 -7.34
C VAL A 6 -6.18 -10.95 -8.16
N VAL A 7 -5.26 -10.06 -7.76
CA VAL A 7 -4.98 -8.81 -8.49
C VAL A 7 -4.51 -9.10 -9.90
N ILE A 8 -3.54 -10.01 -10.09
CA ILE A 8 -3.02 -10.38 -11.42
C ILE A 8 -4.13 -10.97 -12.29
N LYS A 9 -4.96 -11.86 -11.74
CA LYS A 9 -6.10 -12.43 -12.46
C LYS A 9 -7.17 -11.39 -12.79
N SER A 10 -7.41 -10.41 -11.89
CA SER A 10 -8.36 -9.32 -12.11
C SER A 10 -7.90 -8.40 -13.24
N VAL A 11 -6.64 -8.00 -13.23
CA VAL A 11 -6.06 -7.16 -14.30
C VAL A 11 -6.12 -7.88 -15.65
N ARG A 12 -5.72 -9.17 -15.70
CA ARG A 12 -5.86 -9.95 -16.94
C ARG A 12 -7.30 -10.07 -17.40
N ARG A 13 -8.26 -10.23 -16.49
CA ARG A 13 -9.68 -10.29 -16.83
C ARG A 13 -10.16 -8.96 -17.41
N GLU A 14 -9.76 -7.83 -16.83
CA GLU A 14 -10.14 -6.51 -17.30
C GLU A 14 -9.58 -6.20 -18.69
N LEU A 15 -8.32 -6.56 -18.94
CA LEU A 15 -7.72 -6.48 -20.28
C LEU A 15 -8.48 -7.35 -21.30
N PHE A 16 -8.88 -8.55 -20.91
CA PHE A 16 -9.70 -9.44 -21.77
C PHE A 16 -11.11 -8.88 -22.02
N ARG A 17 -11.71 -8.25 -21.01
CA ARG A 17 -13.03 -7.65 -21.11
C ARG A 17 -13.03 -6.44 -22.04
N THR A 18 -11.96 -5.66 -22.04
CA THR A 18 -11.76 -4.54 -22.97
C THR A 18 -11.64 -5.03 -24.42
N ALA A 19 -11.02 -6.20 -24.63
CA ALA A 19 -10.88 -6.81 -25.94
C ALA A 19 -12.13 -7.58 -26.42
N ARG A 20 -12.98 -8.10 -25.49
CA ARG A 20 -14.21 -8.85 -25.78
C ARG A 20 -15.27 -8.60 -24.72
N PRO A 21 -16.13 -7.56 -24.86
CA PRO A 21 -17.08 -7.12 -23.83
C PRO A 21 -18.18 -8.15 -23.49
N SER A 22 -18.43 -9.15 -24.33
CA SER A 22 -19.48 -10.16 -24.11
C SER A 22 -19.01 -11.43 -23.33
N ALA A 23 -17.74 -11.53 -22.96
CA ALA A 23 -17.22 -12.72 -22.27
C ALA A 23 -17.19 -12.49 -20.74
N VAL A 24 -18.23 -12.89 -20.04
CA VAL A 24 -18.26 -12.96 -18.57
C VAL A 24 -17.42 -14.16 -18.12
N LYS A 25 -16.14 -13.94 -17.77
CA LYS A 25 -15.30 -14.99 -17.15
C LYS A 25 -15.24 -14.74 -15.64
N PRO A 26 -15.83 -15.62 -14.80
CA PRO A 26 -15.67 -15.53 -13.35
C PRO A 26 -14.22 -15.83 -12.96
N ILE A 27 -13.69 -15.13 -11.95
CA ILE A 27 -12.36 -15.42 -11.39
C ILE A 27 -12.47 -16.68 -10.55
N ARG A 28 -11.74 -17.74 -10.95
CA ARG A 28 -11.67 -19.00 -10.21
C ARG A 28 -10.31 -19.15 -9.53
N LEU A 29 -10.32 -19.41 -8.24
CA LEU A 29 -9.15 -19.80 -7.45
C LEU A 29 -9.41 -21.20 -6.86
N GLY A 30 -8.56 -22.17 -7.23
CA GLY A 30 -8.69 -23.53 -6.70
C GLY A 30 -10.05 -24.22 -6.97
N GLY A 31 -10.76 -23.85 -8.07
CA GLY A 31 -12.08 -24.41 -8.39
C GLY A 31 -13.28 -23.62 -7.85
N TYR A 32 -13.07 -22.69 -6.92
CA TYR A 32 -14.14 -21.83 -6.38
C TYR A 32 -14.23 -20.50 -7.15
N VAL A 33 -15.46 -20.08 -7.43
CA VAL A 33 -15.75 -18.75 -8.00
C VAL A 33 -15.63 -17.74 -6.88
N ILE A 34 -14.77 -16.72 -7.06
CA ILE A 34 -14.65 -15.62 -6.10
C ILE A 34 -15.74 -14.61 -6.39
N ASP A 35 -16.43 -14.18 -5.34
CA ASP A 35 -17.45 -13.14 -5.40
C ASP A 35 -16.86 -11.82 -5.93
N GLU A 36 -17.60 -11.12 -6.78
CA GLU A 36 -17.12 -9.86 -7.39
C GLU A 36 -16.87 -8.76 -6.35
N ASP A 37 -17.61 -8.76 -5.26
CA ASP A 37 -17.44 -7.79 -4.17
C ASP A 37 -16.12 -7.99 -3.44
N VAL A 38 -15.70 -9.23 -3.25
CA VAL A 38 -14.39 -9.57 -2.67
C VAL A 38 -13.25 -9.12 -3.60
N VAL A 39 -13.39 -9.36 -4.91
CA VAL A 39 -12.40 -8.92 -5.91
C VAL A 39 -12.29 -7.40 -5.90
N ARG A 40 -13.41 -6.69 -5.90
CA ARG A 40 -13.45 -5.22 -5.84
C ARG A 40 -12.80 -4.68 -4.57
N GLY A 41 -13.05 -5.30 -3.42
CA GLY A 41 -12.41 -4.96 -2.15
C GLY A 41 -10.89 -5.11 -2.20
N ILE A 42 -10.40 -6.22 -2.76
CA ILE A 42 -8.94 -6.45 -2.92
C ILE A 42 -8.30 -5.43 -3.86
N MET A 43 -8.97 -5.08 -4.97
CA MET A 43 -8.49 -4.09 -5.91
C MET A 43 -8.44 -2.68 -5.28
N ALA A 44 -9.50 -2.29 -4.56
CA ALA A 44 -9.56 -1.01 -3.84
C ALA A 44 -8.46 -0.92 -2.78
N PHE A 45 -8.25 -1.98 -2.01
CA PHE A 45 -7.16 -2.06 -1.03
C PHE A 45 -5.79 -1.90 -1.68
N THR A 46 -5.55 -2.61 -2.79
CA THR A 46 -4.27 -2.54 -3.50
C THR A 46 -4.00 -1.14 -4.06
N LEU A 47 -5.02 -0.52 -4.65
CA LEU A 47 -4.92 0.85 -5.16
C LEU A 47 -4.58 1.83 -4.01
N LEU A 48 -5.30 1.74 -2.91
CA LEU A 48 -5.08 2.58 -1.74
C LEU A 48 -3.67 2.41 -1.16
N TYR A 49 -3.17 1.17 -1.12
CA TYR A 49 -1.81 0.89 -0.69
C TYR A 49 -0.77 1.60 -1.57
N PHE A 50 -0.94 1.56 -2.90
CA PHE A 50 -0.05 2.27 -3.83
C PHE A 50 -0.15 3.79 -3.70
N VAL A 51 -1.35 4.32 -3.49
CA VAL A 51 -1.55 5.76 -3.26
C VAL A 51 -0.82 6.20 -1.98
N LEU A 52 -1.00 5.47 -0.88
CA LEU A 52 -0.31 5.76 0.39
C LEU A 52 1.21 5.65 0.25
N PHE A 53 1.69 4.64 -0.45
CA PHE A 53 3.11 4.48 -0.76
C PHE A 53 3.66 5.69 -1.53
N GLY A 54 2.97 6.13 -2.58
CA GLY A 54 3.36 7.30 -3.37
C GLY A 54 3.37 8.58 -2.55
N VAL A 55 2.31 8.83 -1.78
CA VAL A 55 2.18 10.00 -0.90
C VAL A 55 3.29 10.00 0.16
N ALA A 56 3.56 8.87 0.81
CA ALA A 56 4.62 8.74 1.80
C ALA A 56 6.01 8.99 1.19
N THR A 57 6.27 8.45 0.00
CA THR A 57 7.54 8.67 -0.71
C THR A 57 7.74 10.15 -1.00
N VAL A 58 6.74 10.83 -1.56
CA VAL A 58 6.81 12.27 -1.86
C VAL A 58 7.00 13.07 -0.55
N PHE A 59 6.27 12.73 0.49
CA PHE A 59 6.41 13.37 1.80
C PHE A 59 7.84 13.26 2.34
N PHE A 60 8.46 12.07 2.31
CA PHE A 60 9.82 11.87 2.79
C PHE A 60 10.86 12.62 1.97
N VAL A 61 10.70 12.70 0.64
CA VAL A 61 11.57 13.50 -0.22
C VAL A 61 11.44 15.00 0.12
N VAL A 62 10.23 15.52 0.21
CA VAL A 62 9.99 16.94 0.51
C VAL A 62 10.52 17.32 1.89
N ASP A 63 10.28 16.48 2.89
CA ASP A 63 10.73 16.75 4.25
C ASP A 63 12.25 16.65 4.41
N SER A 64 12.91 15.71 3.68
CA SER A 64 14.36 15.62 3.63
C SER A 64 15.00 16.89 3.06
N LEU A 65 14.41 17.45 2.00
CA LEU A 65 14.86 18.71 1.41
C LEU A 65 14.68 19.89 2.38
N ARG A 66 13.58 19.89 3.17
CA ARG A 66 13.31 20.94 4.16
C ARG A 66 14.33 20.97 5.30
N VAL A 67 14.79 19.79 5.72
CA VAL A 67 15.71 19.63 6.85
C VAL A 67 17.18 19.66 6.39
N GLY A 68 17.45 19.61 5.07
CA GLY A 68 18.80 19.58 4.52
C GLY A 68 19.49 18.22 4.68
N TYR A 69 18.72 17.16 4.87
CA TYR A 69 19.20 15.78 4.88
C TYR A 69 19.13 15.20 3.46
N GLU A 70 20.27 14.83 2.90
CA GLU A 70 20.34 14.28 1.55
C GLU A 70 19.80 12.85 1.53
N LEU A 71 18.53 12.72 1.16
CA LEU A 71 17.87 11.45 0.95
C LEU A 71 17.63 11.23 -0.55
N SER A 72 18.15 10.15 -1.10
CA SER A 72 17.86 9.81 -2.49
C SER A 72 16.39 9.37 -2.62
N THR A 73 15.80 9.58 -3.80
CA THR A 73 14.42 9.16 -4.07
C THR A 73 14.22 7.66 -3.84
N LEU A 74 15.27 6.86 -4.12
CA LEU A 74 15.22 5.42 -3.89
C LEU A 74 15.22 5.07 -2.39
N GLU A 75 15.96 5.81 -1.57
CA GLU A 75 15.95 5.65 -0.11
C GLU A 75 14.63 6.08 0.50
N ALA A 76 14.05 7.21 0.00
CA ALA A 76 12.72 7.64 0.41
C ALA A 76 11.65 6.61 0.09
N ALA A 77 11.66 6.05 -1.13
CA ALA A 77 10.77 4.95 -1.52
C ALA A 77 11.02 3.70 -0.66
N GLY A 78 12.29 3.38 -0.37
CA GLY A 78 12.67 2.31 0.53
C GLY A 78 12.13 2.49 1.94
N ALA A 79 12.23 3.71 2.49
CA ALA A 79 11.64 4.04 3.79
C ALA A 79 10.11 3.91 3.79
N ALA A 80 9.45 4.39 2.74
CA ALA A 80 8.00 4.29 2.61
C ALA A 80 7.52 2.85 2.55
N ILE A 81 8.16 1.99 1.75
CA ILE A 81 7.78 0.58 1.63
C ILE A 81 8.14 -0.21 2.90
N ALA A 82 9.27 0.11 3.54
CA ALA A 82 9.70 -0.53 4.78
C ALA A 82 8.76 -0.23 5.94
N THR A 83 8.30 1.01 6.06
CA THR A 83 7.36 1.44 7.11
C THR A 83 5.95 0.93 6.84
N LEU A 84 5.41 1.16 5.64
CA LEU A 84 4.06 0.72 5.27
C LEU A 84 3.93 -0.81 5.23
N GLY A 85 4.97 -1.52 4.78
CA GLY A 85 5.02 -2.98 4.75
C GLY A 85 5.42 -3.63 6.07
N ASN A 86 5.80 -2.84 7.09
CA ASN A 86 6.35 -3.34 8.37
C ASN A 86 7.54 -4.30 8.18
N ILE A 87 8.40 -4.02 7.20
CA ILE A 87 9.56 -4.84 6.86
C ILE A 87 10.73 -4.49 7.78
N GLY A 88 10.92 -3.20 8.09
CA GLY A 88 11.97 -2.65 8.95
C GLY A 88 13.11 -2.01 8.17
N PRO A 89 14.07 -2.76 7.59
CA PRO A 89 15.17 -2.15 6.86
C PRO A 89 14.73 -1.56 5.52
N GLY A 90 15.23 -0.36 5.20
CA GLY A 90 15.07 0.29 3.90
C GLY A 90 16.26 0.00 2.97
N PHE A 91 16.49 0.88 2.00
CA PHE A 91 17.62 0.83 1.08
C PHE A 91 18.71 1.83 1.48
N GLY A 92 19.93 1.59 1.03
CA GLY A 92 21.08 2.49 1.19
C GLY A 92 21.40 2.76 2.66
N SER A 93 21.41 4.03 3.06
CA SER A 93 21.68 4.48 4.42
C SER A 93 20.67 4.00 5.46
N LEU A 94 19.50 3.53 5.02
CA LEU A 94 18.41 2.99 5.83
C LEU A 94 18.38 1.45 5.85
N GLY A 95 19.44 0.82 5.34
CA GLY A 95 19.59 -0.63 5.29
C GLY A 95 19.77 -1.28 6.67
N PRO A 96 20.07 -2.59 6.71
CA PRO A 96 20.16 -3.35 7.96
C PRO A 96 21.21 -2.84 8.96
N PHE A 97 22.23 -2.14 8.47
CA PHE A 97 23.30 -1.52 9.29
C PHE A 97 23.12 -0.01 9.44
N GLY A 98 22.07 0.54 8.84
CA GLY A 98 21.73 1.95 8.90
C GLY A 98 20.75 2.28 10.02
N SER A 99 20.36 3.56 10.10
CA SER A 99 19.44 4.03 11.13
C SER A 99 18.50 5.11 10.61
N TYR A 100 17.28 5.07 11.09
CA TYR A 100 16.28 6.14 10.92
C TYR A 100 16.47 7.30 11.90
N ALA A 101 17.55 7.30 12.70
CA ALA A 101 17.80 8.31 13.74
C ALA A 101 17.93 9.73 13.18
N ALA A 102 18.47 9.87 11.97
CA ALA A 102 18.70 11.16 11.31
C ALA A 102 17.41 11.89 10.88
N PHE A 103 16.28 11.18 10.77
CA PHE A 103 15.01 11.80 10.41
C PHE A 103 14.47 12.71 11.54
N PRO A 104 13.81 13.82 11.18
CA PRO A 104 13.15 14.70 12.14
C PRO A 104 12.00 13.98 12.86
N PRO A 105 11.61 14.50 14.06
CA PRO A 105 10.55 13.87 14.87
C PRO A 105 9.20 13.75 14.12
N GLU A 106 8.86 14.75 13.31
CA GLU A 106 7.61 14.76 12.53
C GLU A 106 7.57 13.60 11.54
N THR A 107 8.68 13.37 10.81
CA THR A 107 8.80 12.26 9.86
C THR A 107 8.70 10.92 10.58
N LYS A 108 9.32 10.78 11.75
CA LYS A 108 9.20 9.57 12.57
C LYS A 108 7.77 9.30 13.01
N LEU A 109 7.01 10.34 13.38
CA LEU A 109 5.59 10.18 13.68
C LEU A 109 4.79 9.69 12.47
N VAL A 110 5.04 10.25 11.28
CA VAL A 110 4.42 9.77 10.05
C VAL A 110 4.79 8.32 9.77
N MET A 111 6.06 7.93 9.95
CA MET A 111 6.50 6.54 9.81
C MET A 111 5.76 5.60 10.77
N VAL A 112 5.62 5.97 12.04
CA VAL A 112 4.85 5.19 13.03
C VAL A 112 3.40 5.04 12.59
N PHE A 113 2.79 6.11 12.08
CA PHE A 113 1.41 6.08 11.60
C PHE A 113 1.25 5.16 10.36
N LEU A 114 2.20 5.21 9.44
CA LEU A 114 2.25 4.30 8.28
C LEU A 114 2.40 2.84 8.70
N MET A 115 3.27 2.56 9.68
CA MET A 115 3.44 1.20 10.23
C MET A 115 2.15 0.70 10.88
N TRP A 116 1.44 1.56 11.59
CA TRP A 116 0.16 1.22 12.22
C TRP A 116 -0.91 0.91 11.17
N ILE A 117 -1.06 1.76 10.15
CA ILE A 117 -1.98 1.55 9.03
C ILE A 117 -1.64 0.25 8.28
N GLY A 118 -0.36 0.03 7.99
CA GLY A 118 0.08 -1.16 7.27
C GLY A 118 -0.17 -2.46 8.05
N ARG A 119 -0.11 -2.41 9.40
CA ARG A 119 -0.36 -3.57 10.26
C ARG A 119 -1.84 -3.92 10.38
N LEU A 120 -2.71 -2.92 10.45
CA LEU A 120 -4.14 -3.10 10.70
C LEU A 120 -4.95 -3.47 9.45
N GLU A 121 -4.30 -3.72 8.31
CA GLU A 121 -5.00 -3.88 7.03
C GLU A 121 -5.97 -2.69 6.79
N ILE A 122 -5.53 -1.68 6.07
CA ILE A 122 -6.16 -0.37 5.82
C ILE A 122 -7.71 -0.37 5.75
N VAL A 123 -8.31 -1.47 5.26
CA VAL A 123 -9.77 -1.59 5.07
C VAL A 123 -10.57 -1.56 6.39
N PRO A 124 -10.22 -2.33 7.45
CA PRO A 124 -10.89 -2.22 8.74
C PRO A 124 -10.77 -0.84 9.38
N VAL A 125 -9.59 -0.21 9.23
CA VAL A 125 -9.38 1.14 9.79
C VAL A 125 -10.27 2.17 9.10
N LEU A 126 -10.34 2.14 7.76
CA LEU A 126 -11.24 3.02 7.01
C LEU A 126 -12.71 2.75 7.32
N ALA A 127 -13.09 1.49 7.54
CA ALA A 127 -14.46 1.16 7.93
C ALA A 127 -14.86 1.82 9.27
N VAL A 128 -13.94 1.88 10.25
CA VAL A 128 -14.17 2.56 11.54
C VAL A 128 -14.32 4.08 11.35
N PHE A 129 -13.58 4.69 10.42
CA PHE A 129 -13.70 6.12 10.10
C PHE A 129 -14.91 6.45 9.22
N THR A 130 -15.55 5.46 8.61
CA THR A 130 -16.74 5.68 7.80
C THR A 130 -17.96 5.78 8.71
N GLY A 131 -18.71 6.89 8.63
CA GLY A 131 -19.89 7.11 9.45
C GLY A 131 -21.00 6.03 9.33
N ALA A 132 -20.92 5.15 8.32
CA ALA A 132 -21.80 4.00 8.17
C ALA A 132 -21.59 2.94 9.27
N PHE A 133 -20.39 2.85 9.85
CA PHE A 133 -20.10 1.91 10.95
C PHE A 133 -20.77 2.33 12.27
N TRP A 134 -20.95 3.64 12.48
CA TRP A 134 -21.53 4.21 13.71
C TRP A 134 -23.05 4.40 13.65
N LYS A 135 -23.70 4.09 12.51
CA LYS A 135 -25.16 4.24 12.31
C LYS A 135 -25.95 2.93 12.46
N ARG A 136 -25.43 1.98 13.24
CA ARG A 136 -26.22 0.80 13.67
C ARG A 136 -26.76 0.98 15.06
#